data_2b38fefd330dc3275fa0075bbaf2f10d
#
_entry.id   2b38fefd330dc3275fa0075bbaf2f10d
#
_cell.length_a   1.000
_cell.length_b   1.000
_cell.length_c   1.000
_cell.angle_alpha   90.00
_cell.angle_beta   90.00
_cell.angle_gamma   90.00
#
_symmetry.space_group_name_H-M   'P 1'
#
loop_
_entity.id
_entity.type
_entity.pdbx_description
1 polymer ?
#
loop_
_entity_poly.entity_id
_entity_poly.type
_entity_poly.pdbx_seq_one_letter_code
_entity_poly.pdbx_strand_id
1 'polypeptide(L)'
;MNEQYESYHNYMGRRMREEDAKMATEKTKTDAQRSIWVTFRKEGVHLYPGADKDPALATGGWDDVSFLGIAHRHIFHFRVRIEVFHNDRDIEFIQFKRWLERLYSESTADNDEVLILNHRSCEMISDELYDKISAKYPGRFVEIEVAEDGENGCSIYYPKS
;
A
#
# COMPACT_ATOMS: atom_id res chain seq x y z
N MET A 1 5.51 24.47 60.91
CA MET A 1 6.44 24.66 59.76
C MET A 1 6.49 23.47 58.79
N ASN A 2 5.77 22.37 59.04
CA ASN A 2 5.86 21.18 58.21
C ASN A 2 4.80 21.06 57.09
N GLU A 3 3.58 21.55 57.28
CA GLU A 3 2.49 21.35 56.30
C GLU A 3 2.67 22.12 54.96
N GLN A 4 3.28 23.30 54.99
CA GLN A 4 3.56 24.07 53.78
C GLN A 4 4.67 23.45 52.93
N TYR A 5 5.65 22.79 53.54
CA TYR A 5 6.73 22.10 52.82
C TYR A 5 6.26 20.81 52.17
N GLU A 6 5.38 20.03 52.80
CA GLU A 6 4.77 18.83 52.21
C GLU A 6 3.85 19.18 51.05
N SER A 7 3.08 20.27 51.16
CA SER A 7 2.21 20.75 50.07
C SER A 7 3.02 21.14 48.82
N TYR A 8 4.14 21.86 49.00
CA TYR A 8 5.01 22.25 47.88
C TYR A 8 5.70 21.07 47.21
N HIS A 9 6.21 20.13 47.97
CA HIS A 9 6.84 18.92 47.46
C HIS A 9 5.86 18.04 46.66
N ASN A 10 4.63 17.90 47.13
CA ASN A 10 3.59 17.15 46.45
C ASN A 10 3.13 17.85 45.17
N TYR A 11 3.06 19.19 45.19
CA TYR A 11 2.74 19.99 44.01
C TYR A 11 3.83 19.90 42.93
N MET A 12 5.10 20.04 43.28
CA MET A 12 6.22 19.93 42.34
C MET A 12 6.36 18.53 41.78
N GLY A 13 6.18 17.48 42.62
CA GLY A 13 6.21 16.12 42.15
C GLY A 13 5.06 15.74 41.20
N ARG A 14 3.91 16.38 41.31
CA ARG A 14 2.80 16.24 40.38
C ARG A 14 3.10 16.94 39.05
N ARG A 15 3.58 18.19 39.09
CA ARG A 15 3.98 18.91 37.86
C ARG A 15 5.05 18.22 37.08
N MET A 16 6.09 17.71 37.73
CA MET A 16 7.14 16.96 37.06
C MET A 16 6.58 15.71 36.36
N ARG A 17 5.69 14.95 37.01
CA ARG A 17 5.04 13.78 36.37
C ARG A 17 4.15 14.16 35.20
N GLU A 18 3.45 15.31 35.28
CA GLU A 18 2.62 15.81 34.17
C GLU A 18 3.48 16.27 32.99
N GLU A 19 4.61 16.91 33.24
CA GLU A 19 5.58 17.33 32.20
C GLU A 19 6.27 16.13 31.56
N ASP A 20 6.71 15.13 32.34
CA ASP A 20 7.28 13.88 31.84
C ASP A 20 6.28 13.09 30.99
N ALA A 21 5.02 13.00 31.44
CA ALA A 21 3.95 12.36 30.69
C ALA A 21 3.65 13.11 29.38
N LYS A 22 3.66 14.43 29.38
CA LYS A 22 3.48 15.25 28.19
C LYS A 22 4.64 15.09 27.22
N MET A 23 5.88 15.11 27.70
CA MET A 23 7.08 14.86 26.87
C MET A 23 7.07 13.44 26.28
N ALA A 24 6.72 12.43 27.06
CA ALA A 24 6.61 11.06 26.58
C ALA A 24 5.53 10.95 25.49
N THR A 25 4.38 11.62 25.65
CA THR A 25 3.30 11.63 24.65
C THR A 25 3.72 12.37 23.37
N GLU A 26 4.44 13.47 23.48
CA GLU A 26 4.99 14.22 22.34
C GLU A 26 6.05 13.40 21.60
N LYS A 27 6.97 12.75 22.32
CA LYS A 27 7.97 11.86 21.74
C LYS A 27 7.31 10.71 20.97
N THR A 28 6.28 10.06 21.54
CA THR A 28 5.54 8.99 20.87
C THR A 28 4.89 9.45 19.57
N LYS A 29 4.36 10.68 19.53
CA LYS A 29 3.80 11.27 18.31
C LYS A 29 4.85 11.59 17.25
N THR A 30 6.04 12.01 17.68
CA THR A 30 7.16 12.34 16.77
C THR A 30 7.73 11.10 16.12
N ASP A 31 7.79 9.99 16.87
CA ASP A 31 8.32 8.70 16.40
C ASP A 31 7.28 7.86 15.63
N ALA A 32 6.04 8.32 15.54
CA ALA A 32 5.00 7.59 14.83
C ALA A 32 5.26 7.54 13.32
N GLN A 33 5.30 6.33 12.77
CA GLN A 33 5.35 6.12 11.34
C GLN A 33 4.00 6.49 10.71
N ARG A 34 4.03 7.37 9.72
CA ARG A 34 2.84 7.91 9.07
C ARG A 34 2.79 7.51 7.62
N SER A 35 1.61 7.22 7.16
CA SER A 35 1.37 6.93 5.74
C SER A 35 0.02 7.48 5.31
N ILE A 36 -0.10 7.80 4.04
CA ILE A 36 -1.38 7.93 3.36
C ILE A 36 -1.64 6.67 2.53
N TRP A 37 -2.88 6.45 2.17
CA TRP A 37 -3.25 5.39 1.24
C TRP A 37 -4.33 5.85 0.28
N VAL A 38 -4.32 5.26 -0.91
CA VAL A 38 -5.32 5.48 -1.95
C VAL A 38 -5.74 4.16 -2.57
N THR A 39 -6.94 4.12 -3.12
CA THR A 39 -7.43 2.98 -3.89
C THR A 39 -7.91 3.43 -5.26
N PHE A 40 -7.71 2.58 -6.25
CA PHE A 40 -8.30 2.70 -7.57
C PHE A 40 -8.51 1.31 -8.17
N ARG A 41 -9.17 1.26 -9.31
CA ARG A 41 -9.39 0.00 -10.03
C ARG A 41 -9.22 0.21 -11.52
N LYS A 42 -8.78 -0.84 -12.20
CA LYS A 42 -8.63 -0.88 -13.65
C LYS A 42 -9.09 -2.25 -14.14
N GLU A 43 -9.78 -2.24 -15.25
CA GLU A 43 -10.08 -3.44 -15.96
C GLU A 43 -8.85 -3.91 -16.73
N GLY A 44 -8.58 -5.22 -16.75
CA GLY A 44 -7.44 -5.80 -17.43
C GLY A 44 -7.66 -7.23 -17.88
N VAL A 45 -6.89 -7.63 -18.90
CA VAL A 45 -6.85 -8.99 -19.41
C VAL A 45 -5.44 -9.54 -19.21
N HIS A 46 -5.35 -10.71 -18.61
CA HIS A 46 -4.11 -11.43 -18.44
C HIS A 46 -4.30 -12.94 -18.66
N LEU A 47 -3.21 -13.71 -18.56
CA LEU A 47 -3.20 -15.16 -18.60
C LEU A 47 -1.98 -15.69 -17.84
N TYR A 48 -2.04 -16.93 -17.37
CA TYR A 48 -0.90 -17.64 -16.84
C TYR A 48 -0.39 -18.68 -17.85
N PRO A 49 0.66 -18.35 -18.65
CA PRO A 49 1.14 -19.26 -19.69
C PRO A 49 1.63 -20.59 -19.11
N GLY A 50 1.06 -21.68 -19.58
CA GLY A 50 1.44 -23.01 -19.13
C GLY A 50 0.60 -23.59 -18.00
N ALA A 51 -0.39 -22.87 -17.47
CA ALA A 51 -1.30 -23.40 -16.45
C ALA A 51 -2.03 -24.67 -16.92
N ASP A 52 -2.31 -24.77 -18.20
CA ASP A 52 -2.92 -25.94 -18.87
C ASP A 52 -1.96 -27.14 -19.04
N LYS A 53 -0.66 -26.95 -18.85
CA LYS A 53 0.41 -27.94 -19.02
C LYS A 53 1.06 -28.36 -17.70
N ASP A 54 0.85 -27.62 -16.64
CA ASP A 54 1.36 -27.94 -15.32
C ASP A 54 0.41 -28.92 -14.62
N PRO A 55 0.84 -30.18 -14.34
CA PRO A 55 -0.01 -31.14 -13.64
C PRO A 55 -0.46 -30.71 -12.24
N ALA A 56 0.25 -29.77 -11.63
CA ALA A 56 -0.15 -29.21 -10.33
C ALA A 56 -1.32 -28.24 -10.44
N LEU A 57 -1.55 -27.70 -11.63
CA LEU A 57 -2.63 -26.73 -11.93
C LEU A 57 -3.73 -27.36 -12.78
N ALA A 58 -3.37 -28.20 -13.74
CA ALA A 58 -4.27 -28.96 -14.61
C ALA A 58 -4.56 -30.35 -13.98
N THR A 59 -5.19 -30.33 -12.80
CA THR A 59 -5.42 -31.55 -12.00
C THR A 59 -6.56 -32.41 -12.54
N GLY A 60 -7.47 -31.83 -13.34
CA GLY A 60 -8.71 -32.47 -13.80
C GLY A 60 -9.73 -32.71 -12.69
N GLY A 61 -9.45 -32.22 -11.48
CA GLY A 61 -10.28 -32.33 -10.29
C GLY A 61 -11.05 -31.04 -9.94
N TRP A 62 -11.54 -30.98 -8.71
CA TRP A 62 -12.27 -29.81 -8.19
C TRP A 62 -11.40 -28.56 -8.01
N ASP A 63 -10.09 -28.73 -7.92
CA ASP A 63 -9.05 -27.72 -7.75
C ASP A 63 -8.33 -27.39 -9.07
N ASP A 64 -8.87 -27.84 -10.20
CA ASP A 64 -8.31 -27.57 -11.53
C ASP A 64 -8.40 -26.07 -11.86
N VAL A 65 -7.25 -25.49 -12.19
CA VAL A 65 -7.12 -24.08 -12.59
C VAL A 65 -6.45 -23.93 -13.95
N SER A 66 -6.47 -24.98 -14.78
CA SER A 66 -5.90 -24.99 -16.14
C SER A 66 -6.43 -23.88 -17.05
N PHE A 67 -7.67 -23.42 -16.78
CA PHE A 67 -8.30 -22.29 -17.49
C PHE A 67 -7.52 -20.99 -17.39
N LEU A 68 -6.67 -20.83 -16.38
CA LEU A 68 -5.79 -19.66 -16.26
C LEU A 68 -4.80 -19.52 -17.43
N GLY A 69 -4.56 -20.60 -18.18
CA GLY A 69 -3.77 -20.59 -19.43
C GLY A 69 -4.44 -19.83 -20.58
N ILE A 70 -5.72 -19.52 -20.47
CA ILE A 70 -6.49 -18.78 -21.46
C ILE A 70 -6.61 -17.33 -21.01
N ALA A 71 -6.51 -16.37 -21.94
CA ALA A 71 -6.67 -14.97 -21.62
C ALA A 71 -8.07 -14.72 -21.00
N HIS A 72 -8.09 -14.11 -19.82
CA HIS A 72 -9.30 -13.85 -19.06
C HIS A 72 -9.25 -12.44 -18.47
N ARG A 73 -10.41 -11.90 -18.13
CA ARG A 73 -10.63 -10.52 -17.77
C ARG A 73 -10.98 -10.42 -16.28
N HIS A 74 -10.37 -9.44 -15.62
CA HIS A 74 -10.66 -9.07 -14.25
C HIS A 74 -10.81 -7.56 -14.08
N ILE A 75 -11.43 -7.16 -12.98
CA ILE A 75 -11.30 -5.81 -12.44
C ILE A 75 -10.18 -5.86 -11.40
N PHE A 76 -9.01 -5.34 -11.76
CA PHE A 76 -7.88 -5.22 -10.83
C PHE A 76 -8.13 -4.10 -9.84
N HIS A 77 -8.13 -4.43 -8.56
CA HIS A 77 -8.24 -3.51 -7.43
C HIS A 77 -6.86 -3.22 -6.88
N PHE A 78 -6.52 -1.95 -6.78
CA PHE A 78 -5.25 -1.47 -6.25
C PHE A 78 -5.49 -0.74 -4.94
N ARG A 79 -4.64 -1.02 -3.96
CA ARG A 79 -4.47 -0.21 -2.78
C ARG A 79 -2.99 0.09 -2.60
N VAL A 80 -2.65 1.36 -2.56
CA VAL A 80 -1.27 1.82 -2.42
C VAL A 80 -1.16 2.66 -1.17
N ARG A 81 -0.26 2.28 -0.26
CA ARG A 81 0.12 3.03 0.92
C ARG A 81 1.53 3.55 0.74
N ILE A 82 1.78 4.80 1.06
CA ILE A 82 3.09 5.41 0.99
C ILE A 82 3.37 6.21 2.27
N GLU A 83 4.61 6.13 2.77
CA GLU A 83 5.04 6.93 3.90
C GLU A 83 4.97 8.42 3.63
N VAL A 84 4.61 9.16 4.68
CA VAL A 84 4.70 10.63 4.71
C VAL A 84 5.57 11.07 5.89
N PHE A 85 6.38 12.11 5.69
CA PHE A 85 7.36 12.57 6.68
C PHE A 85 6.77 13.57 7.69
N HIS A 86 5.66 14.22 7.34
CA HIS A 86 4.97 15.16 8.24
C HIS A 86 3.45 15.14 8.01
N ASN A 87 2.71 15.84 8.89
CA ASN A 87 1.26 15.82 8.91
C ASN A 87 0.58 16.83 7.98
N ASP A 88 1.34 17.76 7.41
CA ASP A 88 0.81 18.86 6.61
C ASP A 88 1.01 18.59 5.11
N ARG A 89 0.23 17.64 4.58
CA ARG A 89 0.15 17.32 3.14
C ARG A 89 1.50 17.15 2.44
N ASP A 90 2.40 16.40 3.07
CA ASP A 90 3.69 16.01 2.45
C ASP A 90 3.47 15.39 1.05
N ILE A 91 2.48 14.52 0.95
CA ILE A 91 1.93 14.03 -0.31
C ILE A 91 0.40 14.25 -0.25
N GLU A 92 -0.12 14.98 -1.25
CA GLU A 92 -1.56 15.17 -1.35
C GLU A 92 -2.20 13.93 -2.00
N PHE A 93 -3.09 13.23 -1.29
CA PHE A 93 -3.58 11.90 -1.68
C PHE A 93 -4.45 11.90 -2.94
N ILE A 94 -5.20 12.99 -3.24
CA ILE A 94 -5.99 13.06 -4.49
C ILE A 94 -5.06 13.19 -5.70
N GLN A 95 -4.01 14.00 -5.60
CA GLN A 95 -3.01 14.14 -6.67
C GLN A 95 -2.22 12.84 -6.85
N PHE A 96 -1.86 12.17 -5.75
CA PHE A 96 -1.18 10.88 -5.77
C PHE A 96 -2.04 9.83 -6.47
N LYS A 97 -3.32 9.71 -6.08
CA LYS A 97 -4.28 8.80 -6.73
C LYS A 97 -4.39 9.06 -8.23
N ARG A 98 -4.62 10.32 -8.65
CA ARG A 98 -4.75 10.68 -10.06
C ARG A 98 -3.49 10.38 -10.87
N TRP A 99 -2.32 10.56 -10.26
CA TRP A 99 -1.07 10.20 -10.90
C TRP A 99 -0.96 8.68 -11.10
N LEU A 100 -1.30 7.87 -10.10
CA LEU A 100 -1.32 6.41 -10.23
C LEU A 100 -2.29 5.95 -11.32
N GLU A 101 -3.51 6.47 -11.33
CA GLU A 101 -4.52 6.16 -12.36
C GLU A 101 -4.01 6.49 -13.77
N ARG A 102 -3.29 7.59 -13.91
CA ARG A 102 -2.72 8.03 -15.19
C ARG A 102 -1.63 7.10 -15.71
N LEU A 103 -0.82 6.47 -14.85
CA LEU A 103 0.20 5.50 -15.26
C LEU A 103 -0.40 4.33 -16.07
N TYR A 104 -1.65 4.00 -15.80
CA TYR A 104 -2.36 2.94 -16.50
C TYR A 104 -3.24 3.42 -17.67
N SER A 105 -3.48 4.72 -17.77
CA SER A 105 -4.23 5.30 -18.89
C SER A 105 -3.34 5.58 -20.09
N GLU A 106 -2.06 5.85 -19.90
CA GLU A 106 -1.09 6.11 -20.97
C GLU A 106 -0.60 4.83 -21.66
N SER A 107 -0.90 3.65 -21.10
CA SER A 107 -0.52 2.33 -21.66
C SER A 107 -1.49 1.81 -22.71
N THR A 108 -2.64 2.45 -22.91
CA THR A 108 -3.67 2.02 -23.86
C THR A 108 -3.57 2.87 -25.13
N ALA A 109 -3.01 2.27 -26.20
CA ALA A 109 -2.80 2.97 -27.48
C ALA A 109 -4.11 3.27 -28.26
N ASP A 110 -5.19 2.59 -27.89
CA ASP A 110 -6.51 2.75 -28.48
C ASP A 110 -7.52 2.93 -27.36
N ASN A 111 -8.16 4.03 -27.21
CA ASN A 111 -9.32 4.40 -26.37
C ASN A 111 -10.02 3.31 -25.50
N ASP A 112 -9.47 2.11 -25.44
CA ASP A 112 -9.93 1.01 -24.60
C ASP A 112 -9.34 1.16 -23.20
N GLU A 113 -10.21 1.37 -22.22
CA GLU A 113 -9.85 1.47 -20.79
C GLU A 113 -9.31 0.15 -20.21
N VAL A 114 -9.21 -0.90 -21.04
CA VAL A 114 -8.80 -2.25 -20.65
C VAL A 114 -7.29 -2.43 -20.78
N LEU A 115 -6.64 -2.81 -19.69
CA LEU A 115 -5.20 -3.07 -19.67
C LEU A 115 -4.88 -4.42 -20.30
N ILE A 116 -3.92 -4.46 -21.20
CA ILE A 116 -3.36 -5.71 -21.73
C ILE A 116 -2.15 -6.10 -20.89
N LEU A 117 -2.37 -6.96 -19.91
CA LEU A 117 -1.36 -7.34 -18.91
C LEU A 117 -0.52 -8.57 -19.34
N ASN A 118 -0.91 -9.28 -20.39
CA ASN A 118 -0.25 -10.47 -20.88
C ASN A 118 -0.10 -11.53 -19.76
N HIS A 119 1.15 -11.88 -19.39
CA HIS A 119 1.46 -12.87 -18.36
C HIS A 119 1.70 -12.26 -16.96
N ARG A 120 1.37 -11.00 -16.75
CA ARG A 120 1.63 -10.35 -15.46
C ARG A 120 0.74 -10.88 -14.35
N SER A 121 1.35 -11.34 -13.29
CA SER A 121 0.67 -11.64 -12.04
C SER A 121 0.45 -10.36 -11.21
N CYS A 122 -0.36 -10.44 -10.15
CA CYS A 122 -0.55 -9.34 -9.20
C CYS A 122 0.77 -8.87 -8.58
N GLU A 123 1.69 -9.81 -8.29
CA GLU A 123 3.02 -9.52 -7.76
C GLU A 123 3.87 -8.72 -8.75
N MET A 124 3.91 -9.15 -10.02
CA MET A 124 4.65 -8.44 -11.07
C MET A 124 4.10 -7.03 -11.30
N ILE A 125 2.79 -6.87 -11.26
CA ILE A 125 2.12 -5.57 -11.36
C ILE A 125 2.52 -4.68 -10.18
N SER A 126 2.59 -5.24 -8.97
CA SER A 126 3.01 -4.52 -7.76
C SER A 126 4.46 -4.06 -7.85
N ASP A 127 5.39 -4.91 -8.31
CA ASP A 127 6.80 -4.57 -8.48
C ASP A 127 6.98 -3.45 -9.53
N GLU A 128 6.33 -3.56 -10.69
CA GLU A 128 6.37 -2.52 -11.73
C GLU A 128 5.80 -1.18 -11.22
N LEU A 129 4.78 -1.21 -10.39
CA LEU A 129 4.18 -0.03 -9.79
C LEU A 129 5.11 0.59 -8.74
N TYR A 130 5.75 -0.25 -7.90
CA TYR A 130 6.74 0.20 -6.93
C TYR A 130 7.88 0.94 -7.59
N ASP A 131 8.45 0.42 -8.68
CA ASP A 131 9.55 1.07 -9.41
C ASP A 131 9.20 2.51 -9.82
N LYS A 132 7.97 2.72 -10.30
CA LYS A 132 7.48 4.05 -10.68
C LYS A 132 7.28 4.96 -9.47
N ILE A 133 6.76 4.41 -8.36
CA ILE A 133 6.53 5.16 -7.12
C ILE A 133 7.86 5.55 -6.48
N SER A 134 8.81 4.62 -6.35
CA SER A 134 10.12 4.87 -5.73
C SER A 134 10.96 5.87 -6.52
N ALA A 135 10.86 5.85 -7.85
CA ALA A 135 11.51 6.84 -8.71
C ALA A 135 10.97 8.27 -8.47
N LYS A 136 9.66 8.41 -8.22
CA LYS A 136 9.02 9.70 -7.97
C LYS A 136 9.13 10.17 -6.53
N TYR A 137 9.08 9.25 -5.58
CA TYR A 137 9.04 9.49 -4.13
C TYR A 137 10.11 8.64 -3.41
N PRO A 138 11.41 8.92 -3.61
CA PRO A 138 12.49 8.09 -3.07
C PRO A 138 12.54 8.11 -1.54
N GLY A 139 13.16 7.05 -0.95
CA GLY A 139 13.42 6.96 0.49
C GLY A 139 12.21 6.75 1.37
N ARG A 140 11.11 6.24 0.82
CA ARG A 140 9.87 5.96 1.54
C ARG A 140 9.54 4.47 1.51
N PHE A 141 8.96 3.96 2.60
CA PHE A 141 8.31 2.68 2.47
C PHE A 141 7.02 2.80 1.64
N VAL A 142 6.74 1.75 0.89
CA VAL A 142 5.51 1.63 0.10
C VAL A 142 4.92 0.25 0.37
N GLU A 143 3.61 0.17 0.51
CA GLU A 143 2.87 -1.08 0.55
C GLU A 143 1.85 -1.08 -0.59
N ILE A 144 1.84 -2.14 -1.37
CA ILE A 144 0.98 -2.27 -2.55
C ILE A 144 0.18 -3.56 -2.43
N GLU A 145 -1.13 -3.43 -2.51
CA GLU A 145 -2.07 -4.53 -2.66
C GLU A 145 -2.64 -4.49 -4.08
N VAL A 146 -2.58 -5.61 -4.79
CA VAL A 146 -3.24 -5.81 -6.09
C VAL A 146 -4.11 -7.05 -5.98
N ALA A 147 -5.38 -6.93 -6.31
CA ALA A 147 -6.33 -8.03 -6.23
C ALA A 147 -7.19 -8.11 -7.50
N GLU A 148 -7.51 -9.34 -7.90
CA GLU A 148 -8.44 -9.69 -8.96
C GLU A 148 -9.86 -9.70 -8.39
N ASP A 149 -10.74 -8.88 -8.96
CA ASP A 149 -12.15 -8.72 -8.58
C ASP A 149 -12.39 -8.38 -7.09
N GLY A 150 -11.31 -8.04 -6.36
CA GLY A 150 -11.35 -7.76 -4.93
C GLY A 150 -11.45 -9.00 -4.04
N GLU A 151 -11.23 -10.19 -4.58
CA GLU A 151 -11.36 -11.48 -3.88
C GLU A 151 -10.00 -12.11 -3.59
N ASN A 152 -9.12 -12.16 -4.59
CA ASN A 152 -7.80 -12.80 -4.49
C ASN A 152 -6.72 -11.81 -4.94
N GLY A 153 -5.53 -11.87 -4.34
CA GLY A 153 -4.47 -10.97 -4.74
C GLY A 153 -3.23 -11.08 -3.88
N CYS A 154 -2.33 -10.13 -4.04
CA CYS A 154 -1.10 -10.02 -3.26
C CYS A 154 -1.08 -8.74 -2.44
N SER A 155 -0.27 -8.75 -1.38
CA SER A 155 0.12 -7.56 -0.61
C SER A 155 1.64 -7.60 -0.42
N ILE A 156 2.34 -6.58 -0.92
CA ILE A 156 3.80 -6.50 -0.85
C ILE A 156 4.21 -5.22 -0.13
N TYR A 157 5.06 -5.38 0.87
CA TYR A 157 5.67 -4.29 1.61
C TYR A 157 7.10 -4.05 1.12
N TYR A 158 7.36 -2.87 0.59
CA TYR A 158 8.68 -2.41 0.15
C TYR A 158 9.26 -1.49 1.21
N PRO A 159 10.35 -1.91 1.89
CA PRO A 159 10.99 -1.08 2.91
C PRO A 159 11.65 0.16 2.29
N LYS A 160 12.05 1.10 3.14
CA LYS A 160 12.87 2.24 2.71
C LYS A 160 14.17 1.74 2.07
N SER A 161 14.46 2.24 0.90
CA SER A 161 15.72 2.06 0.19
C SER A 161 16.74 3.15 0.57
#